data_3303c3486c59c7dec66642c824ba0a89
#
_entry.id   3303c3486c59c7dec66642c824ba0a89
#
_cell.length_a   1.000
_cell.length_b   1.000
_cell.length_c   1.000
_cell.angle_alpha   90.00
_cell.angle_beta   90.00
_cell.angle_gamma   90.00
#
_symmetry.space_group_name_H-M   'P 1'
#
loop_
_entity.id
_entity.type
_entity.pdbx_description
1 polymer ?
#
loop_
_entity_poly.entity_id
_entity_poly.type
_entity_poly.pdbx_seq_one_letter_code
_entity_poly.pdbx_strand_id
1 'polypeptide(L)'
;MKLQFYGSHLCPKCVESQKILKEKGIEYEFIDVNGYLYNLKRFLAFWVQEDIFKPFREQAEKPDYADEGRIGLPCFRLENGECSMDLDYVLTKV
;
A
#
# COMPACT_ATOMS: atom_id res chain seq x y z
N MET A 1 -2.90 -10.81 -15.38
CA MET A 1 -2.68 -9.49 -14.77
C MET A 1 -2.53 -9.63 -13.28
N LYS A 2 -1.46 -9.12 -12.70
CA LYS A 2 -1.19 -9.30 -11.29
C LYS A 2 -1.12 -7.98 -10.56
N LEU A 3 -2.03 -7.79 -9.62
CA LEU A 3 -2.07 -6.65 -8.75
C LEU A 3 -1.04 -6.84 -7.63
N GLN A 4 -0.21 -5.84 -7.38
CA GLN A 4 0.66 -5.83 -6.20
C GLN A 4 -0.02 -5.07 -5.09
N PHE A 5 -0.07 -5.68 -3.91
CA PHE A 5 -0.71 -5.11 -2.74
C PHE A 5 0.35 -4.97 -1.65
N TYR A 6 0.81 -3.75 -1.44
CA TYR A 6 1.75 -3.44 -0.37
C TYR A 6 0.95 -3.13 0.89
N GLY A 7 1.18 -3.90 1.94
CA GLY A 7 0.42 -3.73 3.16
C GLY A 7 1.13 -4.34 4.35
N SER A 8 0.41 -4.46 5.46
CA SER A 8 0.92 -5.05 6.68
C SER A 8 -0.14 -5.97 7.26
N HIS A 9 0.29 -7.16 7.73
CA HIS A 9 -0.61 -8.06 8.44
C HIS A 9 -1.08 -7.45 9.78
N LEU A 10 -0.44 -6.39 10.24
CA LEU A 10 -0.80 -5.67 11.45
C LEU A 10 -1.75 -4.50 11.20
N CYS A 11 -2.02 -4.18 9.94
CA CYS A 11 -2.88 -3.06 9.58
C CYS A 11 -4.32 -3.54 9.34
N PRO A 12 -5.30 -3.09 10.15
CA PRO A 12 -6.69 -3.53 9.97
C PRO A 12 -7.27 -3.28 8.59
N LYS A 13 -6.95 -2.13 7.98
CA LYS A 13 -7.40 -1.81 6.63
C LYS A 13 -6.79 -2.73 5.58
N CYS A 14 -5.56 -3.16 5.78
CA CYS A 14 -4.91 -4.10 4.88
C CYS A 14 -5.57 -5.49 4.96
N VAL A 15 -5.89 -5.93 6.16
CA VAL A 15 -6.58 -7.20 6.38
C VAL A 15 -7.96 -7.18 5.72
N GLU A 16 -8.71 -6.09 5.91
CA GLU A 16 -10.01 -5.91 5.28
C GLU A 16 -9.92 -5.90 3.76
N SER A 17 -8.92 -5.20 3.22
CA SER A 17 -8.72 -5.14 1.78
C SER A 17 -8.42 -6.50 1.17
N GLN A 18 -7.62 -7.33 1.85
CA GLN A 18 -7.36 -8.70 1.40
C GLN A 18 -8.64 -9.51 1.34
N LYS A 19 -9.49 -9.37 2.36
CA LYS A 19 -10.78 -10.08 2.39
C LYS A 19 -11.64 -9.70 1.21
N ILE A 20 -11.73 -8.40 0.91
CA ILE A 20 -12.52 -7.89 -0.23
C ILE A 20 -12.00 -8.45 -1.55
N LEU A 21 -10.68 -8.42 -1.75
CA LEU A 21 -10.06 -8.93 -2.98
C LEU A 21 -10.33 -10.42 -3.17
N LYS A 22 -10.23 -11.18 -2.08
CA LYS A 22 -10.51 -12.63 -2.13
C LYS A 22 -11.97 -12.93 -2.44
N GLU A 23 -12.89 -12.20 -1.83
CA GLU A 23 -14.31 -12.36 -2.07
C GLU A 23 -14.70 -12.05 -3.53
N LYS A 24 -13.98 -11.12 -4.15
CA LYS A 24 -14.20 -10.75 -5.55
C LYS A 24 -13.43 -11.62 -6.54
N GLY A 25 -12.63 -12.56 -6.04
CA GLY A 25 -11.86 -13.45 -6.90
C GLY A 25 -10.73 -12.78 -7.66
N ILE A 26 -10.20 -11.67 -7.14
CA ILE A 26 -9.13 -10.92 -7.79
C ILE A 26 -7.78 -11.49 -7.37
N GLU A 27 -6.94 -11.81 -8.35
CA GLU A 27 -5.57 -12.27 -8.12
C GLU A 27 -4.69 -11.10 -7.70
N TYR A 28 -3.90 -11.31 -6.64
CA TYR A 28 -2.97 -10.28 -6.18
C TYR A 28 -1.77 -10.92 -5.46
N GLU A 29 -0.67 -10.19 -5.45
CA GLU A 29 0.50 -10.54 -4.66
C GLU A 29 0.51 -9.65 -3.42
N PHE A 30 0.38 -10.25 -2.22
CA PHE A 30 0.46 -9.48 -0.98
C PHE A 30 1.91 -9.34 -0.55
N ILE A 31 2.37 -8.11 -0.48
CA ILE A 31 3.74 -7.78 -0.09
C ILE A 31 3.70 -7.19 1.31
N ASP A 32 3.94 -8.05 2.30
CA ASP A 32 3.86 -7.67 3.71
C ASP A 32 5.13 -6.95 4.12
N VAL A 33 5.03 -5.63 4.30
CA VAL A 33 6.17 -4.79 4.66
C VAL A 33 6.68 -5.06 6.08
N ASN A 34 5.87 -5.74 6.91
CA ASN A 34 6.27 -6.16 8.25
C ASN A 34 6.83 -7.58 8.28
N GLY A 35 6.65 -8.34 7.20
CA GLY A 35 7.10 -9.74 7.17
C GLY A 35 8.57 -9.89 6.85
N TYR A 36 9.08 -9.07 5.93
CA TYR A 36 10.46 -9.16 5.46
C TYR A 36 11.02 -7.77 5.19
N LEU A 37 12.29 -7.59 5.56
CA LEU A 37 12.98 -6.33 5.30
C LEU A 37 13.04 -6.01 3.80
N TYR A 38 13.18 -7.04 2.95
CA TYR A 38 13.16 -6.86 1.51
C TYR A 38 11.84 -6.23 1.04
N ASN A 39 10.71 -6.66 1.58
CA ASN A 39 9.41 -6.12 1.23
C ASN A 39 9.28 -4.65 1.65
N LEU A 40 9.81 -4.30 2.80
CA LEU A 40 9.85 -2.91 3.25
C LEU A 40 10.68 -2.06 2.29
N LYS A 41 11.84 -2.57 1.87
CA LYS A 41 12.69 -1.86 0.89
C LYS A 41 11.97 -1.67 -0.45
N ARG A 42 11.24 -2.67 -0.91
CA ARG A 42 10.44 -2.57 -2.14
C ARG A 42 9.42 -1.44 -2.04
N PHE A 43 8.74 -1.36 -0.90
CA PHE A 43 7.78 -0.29 -0.66
C PHE A 43 8.45 1.08 -0.63
N LEU A 44 9.53 1.21 0.14
CA LEU A 44 10.25 2.48 0.26
C LEU A 44 10.83 2.97 -1.06
N ALA A 45 11.19 2.05 -1.96
CA ALA A 45 11.76 2.40 -3.25
C ALA A 45 10.84 3.32 -4.06
N PHE A 46 9.52 3.11 -4.00
CA PHE A 46 8.61 4.02 -4.68
C PHE A 46 7.94 5.03 -3.73
N TRP A 47 7.91 4.74 -2.43
CA TRP A 47 7.39 5.68 -1.44
C TRP A 47 8.14 7.01 -1.48
N VAL A 48 9.45 6.98 -1.72
CA VAL A 48 10.27 8.19 -1.77
C VAL A 48 10.16 8.94 -3.09
N GLN A 49 9.59 8.33 -4.13
CA GLN A 49 9.54 8.90 -5.48
C GLN A 49 8.14 9.28 -5.96
N GLU A 50 7.13 8.48 -5.59
CA GLU A 50 5.80 8.67 -6.13
C GLU A 50 5.06 9.85 -5.49
N ASP A 51 4.39 10.64 -6.32
CA ASP A 51 3.71 11.85 -5.87
C ASP A 51 2.57 11.57 -4.90
N ILE A 52 1.94 10.40 -4.98
CA ILE A 52 0.83 10.06 -4.09
C ILE A 52 1.28 10.01 -2.63
N PHE A 53 2.56 9.79 -2.38
CA PHE A 53 3.10 9.74 -1.02
C PHE A 53 3.67 11.07 -0.53
N LYS A 54 3.65 12.10 -1.35
CA LYS A 54 4.22 13.41 -0.99
C LYS A 54 3.64 13.95 0.33
N PRO A 55 2.31 13.95 0.54
CA PRO A 55 1.76 14.42 1.82
C PRO A 55 2.26 13.60 3.01
N PHE A 56 2.45 12.30 2.81
CA PHE A 56 2.92 11.42 3.88
C PHE A 56 4.40 11.65 4.18
N ARG A 57 5.22 11.92 3.16
CA ARG A 57 6.63 12.26 3.37
C ARG A 57 6.77 13.57 4.12
N GLU A 58 5.96 14.57 3.80
CA GLU A 58 5.94 15.85 4.50
C GLU A 58 5.53 15.67 5.96
N GLN A 59 4.56 14.81 6.22
CA GLN A 59 4.12 14.48 7.57
C GLN A 59 5.22 13.79 8.38
N ALA A 60 6.04 12.98 7.73
CA ALA A 60 7.12 12.24 8.38
C ALA A 60 8.21 13.14 8.95
N GLU A 61 8.28 14.40 8.50
CA GLU A 61 9.23 15.36 9.01
C GLU A 61 8.79 16.01 10.32
N LYS A 62 7.55 15.77 10.74
CA LYS A 62 6.98 16.39 11.94
C LYS A 62 7.25 15.55 13.19
N PRO A 63 7.39 16.19 14.37
CA PRO A 63 7.72 15.47 15.62
C PRO A 63 6.64 14.50 16.06
N ASP A 64 5.38 14.72 15.70
CA ASP A 64 4.26 13.88 16.10
C ASP A 64 3.95 12.76 15.08
N TYR A 65 4.83 12.53 14.14
CA TYR A 65 4.59 11.55 13.08
C TYR A 65 4.27 10.15 13.62
N ALA A 66 4.97 9.72 14.66
CA ALA A 66 4.78 8.38 15.21
C ALA A 66 3.37 8.16 15.75
N ASP A 67 2.72 9.21 16.25
CA ASP A 67 1.39 9.14 16.84
C ASP A 67 0.28 9.42 15.84
N GLU A 68 0.48 10.42 14.98
CA GLU A 68 -0.56 10.95 14.11
C GLU A 68 -0.30 10.72 12.62
N GLY A 69 0.92 10.38 12.27
CA GLY A 69 1.31 10.20 10.87
C GLY A 69 0.79 8.93 10.24
N ARG A 70 0.75 8.93 8.92
CA ARG A 70 0.32 7.77 8.14
C ARG A 70 1.42 7.38 7.17
N ILE A 71 1.58 6.08 6.96
CA ILE A 71 2.58 5.54 6.03
C ILE A 71 2.05 5.51 4.59
N GLY A 72 0.74 5.31 4.44
CA GLY A 72 0.14 5.15 3.12
C GLY A 72 -0.17 3.71 2.78
N LEU A 73 -0.45 2.89 3.79
CA LEU A 73 -0.92 1.52 3.61
C LEU A 73 -2.42 1.47 3.83
N PRO A 74 -3.14 0.64 3.09
CA PRO A 74 -2.68 -0.21 1.97
C PRO A 74 -2.33 0.60 0.73
N CYS A 75 -1.37 0.12 -0.05
CA CYS A 75 -1.02 0.72 -1.31
C CYS A 75 -1.03 -0.36 -2.39
N PHE A 76 -1.67 -0.06 -3.52
CA PHE A 76 -1.82 -1.01 -4.62
C PHE A 76 -1.05 -0.50 -5.82
N ARG A 77 -0.34 -1.41 -6.47
CA ARG A 77 0.35 -1.09 -7.72
C ARG A 77 -0.24 -1.93 -8.84
N LEU A 78 -0.77 -1.25 -9.85
CA LEU A 78 -1.35 -1.89 -11.02
C LEU A 78 -0.25 -2.36 -11.98
N GLU A 79 -0.62 -3.25 -12.88
CA GLU A 79 0.32 -3.81 -13.85
C GLU A 79 0.99 -2.76 -14.71
N ASN A 80 0.30 -1.65 -15.00
CA ASN A 80 0.86 -0.54 -15.78
C ASN A 80 1.80 0.37 -14.96
N GLY A 81 2.02 0.06 -13.67
CA GLY A 81 2.89 0.85 -12.80
C GLY A 81 2.18 1.91 -12.00
N GLU A 82 0.91 2.14 -12.24
CA GLU A 82 0.12 3.13 -11.49
C GLU A 82 -0.06 2.67 -10.05
N CYS A 83 0.16 3.59 -9.09
CA CYS A 83 -0.02 3.32 -7.66
C CYS A 83 -1.25 4.05 -7.14
N SER A 84 -2.00 3.40 -6.26
CA SER A 84 -3.16 3.99 -5.61
C SER A 84 -3.34 3.44 -4.21
N MET A 85 -3.84 4.28 -3.30
CA MET A 85 -4.21 3.86 -1.96
C MET A 85 -5.73 3.69 -1.82
N ASP A 86 -6.45 3.85 -2.91
CA ASP A 86 -7.91 3.76 -2.94
C ASP A 86 -8.33 2.42 -3.57
N LEU A 87 -8.80 1.49 -2.74
CA LEU A 87 -9.22 0.18 -3.20
C LEU A 87 -10.38 0.28 -4.20
N ASP A 88 -11.33 1.19 -3.97
CA ASP A 88 -12.48 1.35 -4.87
C ASP A 88 -12.03 1.72 -6.28
N TYR A 89 -11.05 2.62 -6.38
CA TYR A 89 -10.47 2.97 -7.67
C TYR A 89 -9.78 1.76 -8.32
N VAL A 90 -8.99 1.03 -7.53
CA VAL A 90 -8.28 -0.16 -8.02
C VAL A 90 -9.26 -1.21 -8.56
N LEU A 91 -10.38 -1.40 -7.87
CA LEU A 91 -11.40 -2.36 -8.29
C LEU A 91 -12.02 -2.01 -9.63
N THR A 92 -11.96 -0.75 -10.07
CA THR A 92 -12.43 -0.36 -11.41
C THR A 92 -11.44 -0.74 -12.51
N LYS A 93 -10.20 -1.10 -12.15
CA LYS A 93 -9.10 -1.37 -13.09
C LYS A 93 -8.71 -2.84 -13.19
N VAL A 94 -9.24 -3.67 -12.32
CA VAL A 94 -8.90 -5.11 -12.28
C VAL A 94 -10.07 -6.03 -12.53
#